data_776f30fb8510cc6e55d22ddc6ddc08bc
#
_entry.id   776f30fb8510cc6e55d22ddc6ddc08bc
#
_cell.length_a   1.000
_cell.length_b   1.000
_cell.length_c   1.000
_cell.angle_alpha   90.00
_cell.angle_beta   90.00
_cell.angle_gamma   90.00
#
_symmetry.space_group_name_H-M   'P 1'
#
loop_
_entity.id
_entity.type
_entity.pdbx_description
1 polymer ?
#
loop_
_entity_poly.entity_id
_entity_poly.type
_entity_poly.pdbx_seq_one_letter_code
_entity_poly.pdbx_strand_id
1 'polypeptide(L)'
;VYPDDLSVWDNVITENGITNIIKTIKGDIRPENYIDITVDNTHTFFASSSETSEMVLTHNSQGGVRGGAATIYIPAWHLEFEDLIVLKNNKGTEENRVRHMDYAFQFNKTMYERLLTGGNITLFSPHDTPGLLDAFYADQTKFKQLYEKYEKDSKITKKVMTAIDLFSMFVTERKDTGRIYLMNVDHANEHGSFIPELAPIRQSNLCVEVNLPTRALTSADDSKGEIALCTLSAINWGLINQPHEFEKYCTLAVRALDALLDYQHYPVPAAHTSTMNRRPLGIGIINLAYFLAKRGLKYDSTALATVDEYAEAWSYYLIKASADLAAERGTIPLNMETKYSHGILPIDTYKKDVDMLVPATERMDWKGLREQLKTTGIRNSTLMALMPAETSAQLSNSTNGIEPPRALVSYKQSKDGVMAQVVPGYHHLKNKYDLLWDQKSPEGYLQICAILQKYIDQGISVNTSYNPEHFEDSKVPMSQLIKDIITFYKYGGKQLYYNNTNDQSGEILSNDVDMADDIDDNEDDCDSCKI
;
A
#
# COMPACT_ATOMS: atom_id res chain seq x y z
N VAL A 1 -32.73 -15.39 13.91
CA VAL A 1 -32.74 -14.79 15.26
C VAL A 1 -32.16 -13.39 15.11
N TYR A 2 -32.88 -12.38 15.57
CA TYR A 2 -32.37 -11.02 15.58
C TYR A 2 -31.19 -10.91 16.56
N PRO A 3 -30.17 -10.08 16.29
CA PRO A 3 -29.04 -9.93 17.20
C PRO A 3 -29.45 -9.61 18.65
N ASP A 4 -30.55 -8.89 18.84
CA ASP A 4 -31.07 -8.56 20.18
C ASP A 4 -31.60 -9.75 20.98
N ASP A 5 -31.93 -10.85 20.29
CA ASP A 5 -32.48 -12.06 20.90
C ASP A 5 -31.37 -13.09 21.25
N LEU A 6 -30.12 -12.82 20.87
CA LEU A 6 -29.03 -13.72 21.15
C LEU A 6 -28.52 -13.58 22.58
N SER A 7 -28.29 -14.70 23.22
CA SER A 7 -27.70 -14.79 24.56
C SER A 7 -26.46 -15.68 24.57
N VAL A 8 -25.66 -15.57 25.62
CA VAL A 8 -24.54 -16.50 25.84
C VAL A 8 -25.10 -17.93 25.90
N TRP A 9 -24.44 -18.85 25.20
CA TRP A 9 -24.81 -20.25 25.01
C TRP A 9 -25.86 -20.53 23.92
N ASP A 10 -26.39 -19.53 23.22
CA ASP A 10 -27.18 -19.80 22.02
C ASP A 10 -26.31 -20.45 20.92
N ASN A 11 -26.95 -21.28 20.11
CA ASN A 11 -26.26 -21.96 19.04
C ASN A 11 -26.24 -21.12 17.77
N VAL A 12 -25.10 -20.97 17.15
CA VAL A 12 -24.91 -20.32 15.86
C VAL A 12 -24.43 -21.35 14.84
N ILE A 13 -25.05 -21.34 13.66
CA ILE A 13 -24.63 -22.21 12.55
C ILE A 13 -23.49 -21.54 11.81
N THR A 14 -22.36 -22.23 11.72
CA THR A 14 -21.20 -21.83 10.93
C THR A 14 -20.96 -22.87 9.83
N GLU A 15 -20.06 -22.58 8.90
CA GLU A 15 -19.67 -23.56 7.87
C GLU A 15 -19.09 -24.86 8.46
N ASN A 16 -18.59 -24.81 9.69
CA ASN A 16 -18.04 -25.97 10.41
C ASN A 16 -19.07 -26.67 11.32
N GLY A 17 -20.35 -26.24 11.25
CA GLY A 17 -21.44 -26.79 12.04
C GLY A 17 -21.98 -25.83 13.09
N ILE A 18 -22.57 -26.38 14.16
CA ILE A 18 -23.17 -25.60 15.24
C ILE A 18 -22.11 -25.30 16.30
N THR A 19 -21.97 -24.03 16.66
CA THR A 19 -21.13 -23.59 17.78
C THR A 19 -21.93 -22.73 18.76
N ASN A 20 -21.42 -22.54 19.96
CA ASN A 20 -22.09 -21.77 21.00
C ASN A 20 -21.55 -20.33 21.04
N ILE A 21 -22.43 -19.39 21.32
CA ILE A 21 -22.04 -18.03 21.66
C ILE A 21 -21.46 -18.02 23.08
N ILE A 22 -20.21 -17.65 23.22
CA ILE A 22 -19.53 -17.61 24.54
C ILE A 22 -19.61 -16.23 25.19
N LYS A 23 -19.88 -15.17 24.42
CA LYS A 23 -20.00 -13.81 24.92
C LYS A 23 -20.82 -12.94 23.99
N THR A 24 -21.70 -12.12 24.55
CA THR A 24 -22.37 -11.01 23.87
C THR A 24 -22.07 -9.71 24.60
N ILE A 25 -21.80 -8.65 23.86
CA ILE A 25 -21.57 -7.31 24.40
C ILE A 25 -22.55 -6.39 23.69
N LYS A 26 -23.46 -5.77 24.48
CA LYS A 26 -24.36 -4.73 24.00
C LYS A 26 -23.73 -3.37 24.30
N GLY A 27 -23.48 -2.58 23.26
CA GLY A 27 -22.98 -1.22 23.41
C GLY A 27 -24.12 -0.20 23.30
N ASP A 28 -24.05 0.88 24.10
CA ASP A 28 -24.97 2.01 24.03
C ASP A 28 -24.56 3.01 22.94
N ILE A 29 -24.47 2.56 21.71
CA ILE A 29 -24.13 3.43 20.58
C ILE A 29 -25.42 3.94 19.96
N ARG A 30 -25.59 5.25 19.94
CA ARG A 30 -26.75 5.92 19.33
C ARG A 30 -26.56 6.08 17.83
N PRO A 31 -27.62 5.92 17.01
CA PRO A 31 -29.00 5.68 17.42
C PRO A 31 -29.38 4.22 17.64
N GLU A 32 -28.52 3.27 17.30
CA GLU A 32 -28.82 1.83 17.29
C GLU A 32 -27.86 1.07 18.21
N ASN A 33 -28.31 -0.01 18.81
CA ASN A 33 -27.47 -0.88 19.62
C ASN A 33 -26.71 -1.85 18.70
N TYR A 34 -25.41 -1.96 18.90
CA TYR A 34 -24.57 -2.95 18.21
C TYR A 34 -24.27 -4.12 19.14
N ILE A 35 -24.26 -5.30 18.56
CA ILE A 35 -23.87 -6.53 19.27
C ILE A 35 -22.59 -7.03 18.61
N ASP A 36 -21.53 -7.20 19.40
CA ASP A 36 -20.34 -7.92 18.97
C ASP A 36 -20.46 -9.37 19.43
N ILE A 37 -20.32 -10.30 18.48
CA ILE A 37 -20.46 -11.73 18.72
C ILE A 37 -19.08 -12.39 18.65
N THR A 38 -18.64 -12.98 19.77
CA THR A 38 -17.45 -13.80 19.78
C THR A 38 -17.84 -15.24 19.56
N VAL A 39 -17.34 -15.82 18.48
CA VAL A 39 -17.53 -17.23 18.10
C VAL A 39 -16.24 -18.00 18.39
N ASP A 40 -16.37 -19.13 19.10
CA ASP A 40 -15.24 -19.94 19.48
C ASP A 40 -14.53 -20.53 18.25
N ASN A 41 -13.21 -20.50 18.23
CA ASN A 41 -12.30 -21.04 17.20
C ASN A 41 -12.29 -20.34 15.84
N THR A 42 -13.42 -19.89 15.30
CA THR A 42 -13.48 -19.33 13.93
C THR A 42 -13.53 -17.82 13.88
N HIS A 43 -14.03 -17.18 14.93
CA HIS A 43 -14.30 -15.73 14.99
C HIS A 43 -15.17 -15.19 13.83
N THR A 44 -15.90 -16.10 13.16
CA THR A 44 -16.78 -15.77 12.02
C THR A 44 -18.20 -16.25 12.29
N PHE A 45 -19.18 -15.56 11.73
CA PHE A 45 -20.59 -15.93 11.80
C PHE A 45 -21.34 -15.44 10.56
N PHE A 46 -22.49 -16.04 10.29
CA PHE A 46 -23.40 -15.57 9.25
C PHE A 46 -24.33 -14.52 9.82
N ALA A 47 -24.41 -13.36 9.17
CA ALA A 47 -25.33 -12.29 9.54
C ALA A 47 -26.24 -11.93 8.37
N SER A 48 -27.48 -11.55 8.68
CA SER A 48 -28.45 -11.04 7.72
C SER A 48 -29.13 -9.80 8.27
N SER A 49 -29.42 -8.84 7.41
CA SER A 49 -30.13 -7.61 7.77
C SER A 49 -31.65 -7.80 7.85
N SER A 50 -32.17 -8.91 7.37
CA SER A 50 -33.61 -9.27 7.44
C SER A 50 -33.81 -10.78 7.25
N GLU A 51 -34.97 -11.28 7.64
CA GLU A 51 -35.33 -12.70 7.48
C GLU A 51 -35.36 -13.19 6.02
N THR A 52 -35.42 -12.28 5.06
CA THR A 52 -35.48 -12.59 3.62
C THR A 52 -34.18 -12.29 2.87
N SER A 53 -33.15 -11.75 3.54
CA SER A 53 -31.86 -11.46 2.94
C SER A 53 -30.96 -12.70 2.97
N GLU A 54 -30.08 -12.81 1.98
CA GLU A 54 -29.01 -13.81 2.04
C GLU A 54 -28.10 -13.54 3.24
N MET A 55 -27.70 -14.61 3.91
CA MET A 55 -26.76 -14.52 5.02
C MET A 55 -25.37 -14.21 4.50
N VAL A 56 -24.74 -13.20 5.08
CA VAL A 56 -23.38 -12.80 4.77
C VAL A 56 -22.45 -13.31 5.86
N LEU A 57 -21.39 -14.01 5.47
CA LEU A 57 -20.34 -14.38 6.40
C LEU A 57 -19.62 -13.12 6.90
N THR A 58 -19.65 -12.92 8.19
CA THR A 58 -19.07 -11.74 8.84
C THR A 58 -18.00 -12.17 9.81
N HIS A 59 -16.90 -11.42 9.87
CA HIS A 59 -15.84 -11.61 10.84
C HIS A 59 -15.90 -10.51 11.89
N ASN A 60 -15.76 -10.88 13.15
CA ASN A 60 -15.68 -9.92 14.24
C ASN A 60 -14.43 -9.05 14.12
N SER A 61 -14.56 -7.77 14.45
CA SER A 61 -13.40 -6.93 14.68
C SER A 61 -12.55 -7.53 15.81
N GLN A 62 -11.22 -7.45 15.68
CA GLN A 62 -10.28 -8.02 16.66
C GLN A 62 -10.44 -7.33 18.02
N GLY A 63 -11.37 -7.81 18.85
CA GLY A 63 -11.59 -7.35 20.22
C GLY A 63 -11.98 -5.87 20.34
N GLY A 64 -12.54 -5.25 19.31
CA GLY A 64 -12.89 -3.83 19.30
C GLY A 64 -11.70 -2.86 19.22
N VAL A 65 -10.49 -3.37 18.98
CA VAL A 65 -9.27 -2.54 18.93
C VAL A 65 -9.09 -1.87 17.58
N ARG A 66 -9.52 -2.52 16.48
CA ARG A 66 -9.47 -1.95 15.11
C ARG A 66 -10.75 -2.26 14.36
N GLY A 67 -11.37 -1.21 13.79
CA GLY A 67 -12.44 -1.37 12.82
C GLY A 67 -11.90 -1.86 11.47
N GLY A 68 -12.80 -2.39 10.62
CA GLY A 68 -12.50 -2.64 9.21
C GLY A 68 -12.29 -1.32 8.46
N ALA A 69 -11.36 -1.30 7.52
CA ALA A 69 -11.12 -0.18 6.62
C ALA A 69 -10.92 -0.67 5.20
N ALA A 70 -11.29 0.13 4.21
CA ALA A 70 -11.15 -0.24 2.80
C ALA A 70 -10.80 0.96 1.93
N THR A 71 -10.06 0.70 0.84
CA THR A 71 -9.79 1.66 -0.23
C THR A 71 -10.49 1.20 -1.51
N ILE A 72 -11.24 2.09 -2.13
CA ILE A 72 -11.88 1.87 -3.43
C ILE A 72 -10.98 2.43 -4.52
N TYR A 73 -10.66 1.60 -5.54
CA TYR A 73 -9.82 1.97 -6.67
C TYR A 73 -10.68 2.34 -7.87
N ILE A 74 -10.48 3.54 -8.40
CA ILE A 74 -11.31 4.15 -9.43
C ILE A 74 -10.44 4.67 -10.57
N PRO A 75 -10.67 4.27 -11.84
CA PRO A 75 -10.01 4.90 -12.98
C PRO A 75 -10.33 6.40 -13.03
N ALA A 76 -9.31 7.26 -13.12
CA ALA A 76 -9.52 8.70 -13.14
C ALA A 76 -10.22 9.22 -14.42
N TRP A 77 -10.37 8.36 -15.44
CA TRP A 77 -11.17 8.61 -16.63
C TRP A 77 -12.64 8.15 -16.51
N HIS A 78 -13.11 7.77 -15.30
CA HIS A 78 -14.50 7.38 -15.06
C HIS A 78 -15.46 8.56 -15.26
N LEU A 79 -16.63 8.31 -15.87
CA LEU A 79 -17.62 9.35 -16.20
C LEU A 79 -18.05 10.19 -14.98
N GLU A 80 -18.15 9.54 -13.83
CA GLU A 80 -18.57 10.15 -12.55
C GLU A 80 -17.38 10.62 -11.70
N PHE A 81 -16.22 10.89 -12.31
CA PHE A 81 -15.01 11.28 -11.58
C PHE A 81 -15.25 12.43 -10.59
N GLU A 82 -15.99 13.49 -11.02
CA GLU A 82 -16.23 14.67 -10.18
C GLU A 82 -17.08 14.38 -8.95
N ASP A 83 -18.01 13.44 -9.05
CA ASP A 83 -18.86 13.02 -7.92
C ASP A 83 -18.10 12.05 -6.99
N LEU A 84 -17.28 11.18 -7.56
CA LEU A 84 -16.51 10.18 -6.80
C LEU A 84 -15.32 10.78 -6.04
N ILE A 85 -14.67 11.81 -6.58
CA ILE A 85 -13.47 12.40 -5.95
C ILE A 85 -13.79 13.13 -4.64
N VAL A 86 -15.02 13.60 -4.47
CA VAL A 86 -15.47 14.36 -3.29
C VAL A 86 -16.11 13.49 -2.20
N LEU A 87 -16.22 12.17 -2.39
CA LEU A 87 -16.92 11.28 -1.45
C LEU A 87 -16.34 11.31 -0.02
N LYS A 88 -15.05 11.53 0.12
CA LYS A 88 -14.37 11.64 1.43
C LYS A 88 -14.35 13.05 2.00
N ASN A 89 -14.69 14.04 1.22
CA ASN A 89 -14.60 15.46 1.56
C ASN A 89 -15.46 15.82 2.78
N ASN A 90 -14.96 16.73 3.64
CA ASN A 90 -15.67 17.24 4.82
C ASN A 90 -16.72 18.31 4.49
N LYS A 91 -16.80 18.77 3.23
CA LYS A 91 -17.76 19.75 2.74
C LYS A 91 -19.03 19.03 2.23
N GLY A 92 -20.20 19.63 2.39
CA GLY A 92 -21.47 19.05 1.95
C GLY A 92 -22.19 18.21 3.03
N THR A 93 -23.32 17.59 2.63
CA THR A 93 -24.15 16.79 3.53
C THR A 93 -23.69 15.33 3.60
N GLU A 94 -23.99 14.65 4.72
CA GLU A 94 -23.67 13.23 4.90
C GLU A 94 -24.28 12.33 3.81
N GLU A 95 -25.47 12.67 3.30
CA GLU A 95 -26.18 11.89 2.28
C GLU A 95 -25.38 11.73 0.98
N ASN A 96 -24.48 12.65 0.69
CA ASN A 96 -23.67 12.67 -0.53
C ASN A 96 -22.19 12.33 -0.26
N ARG A 97 -21.88 11.70 0.87
CA ARG A 97 -20.50 11.38 1.28
C ARG A 97 -20.39 9.97 1.84
N VAL A 98 -19.22 9.35 1.63
CA VAL A 98 -18.89 8.05 2.22
C VAL A 98 -17.49 8.19 2.85
N ARG A 99 -17.44 8.88 3.99
CA ARG A 99 -16.18 9.30 4.63
C ARG A 99 -15.40 8.16 5.29
N HIS A 100 -16.06 7.06 5.64
CA HIS A 100 -15.42 5.91 6.26
C HIS A 100 -14.58 5.05 5.30
N MET A 101 -14.73 5.27 3.98
CA MET A 101 -13.92 4.62 2.97
C MET A 101 -12.77 5.53 2.54
N ASP A 102 -11.66 4.94 2.11
CA ASP A 102 -10.59 5.64 1.41
C ASP A 102 -10.74 5.43 -0.11
N TYR A 103 -10.13 6.30 -0.91
CA TYR A 103 -10.27 6.27 -2.36
C TYR A 103 -8.91 6.43 -3.04
N ALA A 104 -8.64 5.57 -4.01
CA ALA A 104 -7.45 5.64 -4.85
C ALA A 104 -7.86 5.87 -6.31
N PHE A 105 -7.37 6.96 -6.89
CA PHE A 105 -7.59 7.24 -8.30
C PHE A 105 -6.45 6.69 -9.14
N GLN A 106 -6.82 6.03 -10.22
CA GLN A 106 -5.90 5.31 -11.08
C GLN A 106 -5.59 6.11 -12.34
N PHE A 107 -4.31 6.31 -12.58
CA PHE A 107 -3.75 7.06 -13.71
C PHE A 107 -2.87 6.19 -14.58
N ASN A 108 -2.62 6.62 -15.81
CA ASN A 108 -1.69 5.98 -16.70
C ASN A 108 -0.97 7.00 -17.59
N LYS A 109 -0.02 6.54 -18.38
CA LYS A 109 0.80 7.33 -19.30
C LYS A 109 0.00 8.31 -20.15
N THR A 110 -1.12 7.88 -20.73
CA THR A 110 -1.95 8.74 -21.59
C THR A 110 -2.45 9.97 -20.87
N MET A 111 -2.82 9.86 -19.59
CA MET A 111 -3.32 10.98 -18.79
C MET A 111 -2.20 11.98 -18.47
N TYR A 112 -1.00 11.49 -18.12
CA TYR A 112 0.18 12.35 -17.91
C TYR A 112 0.65 13.03 -19.20
N GLU A 113 0.65 12.33 -20.33
CA GLU A 113 0.95 12.93 -21.64
C GLU A 113 0.02 14.10 -21.93
N ARG A 114 -1.28 13.94 -21.67
CA ARG A 114 -2.28 15.01 -21.88
C ARG A 114 -2.11 16.16 -20.90
N LEU A 115 -1.75 15.89 -19.65
CA LEU A 115 -1.42 16.96 -18.70
C LEU A 115 -0.23 17.78 -19.18
N LEU A 116 0.85 17.13 -19.61
CA LEU A 116 2.08 17.81 -20.05
C LEU A 116 1.90 18.59 -21.37
N THR A 117 0.97 18.18 -22.23
CA THR A 117 0.69 18.85 -23.50
C THR A 117 -0.46 19.85 -23.44
N GLY A 118 -1.08 20.05 -22.24
CA GLY A 118 -2.25 20.91 -22.09
C GLY A 118 -3.50 20.38 -22.80
N GLY A 119 -3.59 19.06 -22.95
CA GLY A 119 -4.70 18.37 -23.61
C GLY A 119 -5.92 18.17 -22.70
N ASN A 120 -6.94 17.51 -23.26
CA ASN A 120 -8.16 17.16 -22.54
C ASN A 120 -8.16 15.68 -22.14
N ILE A 121 -8.88 15.38 -21.05
CA ILE A 121 -9.24 14.03 -20.64
C ILE A 121 -10.73 13.85 -20.86
N THR A 122 -11.09 12.76 -21.53
CA THR A 122 -12.47 12.37 -21.77
C THR A 122 -12.87 11.31 -20.76
N LEU A 123 -13.94 11.56 -20.05
CA LEU A 123 -14.51 10.67 -19.04
C LEU A 123 -15.56 9.77 -19.70
N PHE A 124 -15.48 8.47 -19.40
CA PHE A 124 -16.36 7.45 -19.96
C PHE A 124 -16.96 6.56 -18.87
N SER A 125 -18.15 6.01 -19.15
CA SER A 125 -18.63 4.83 -18.45
C SER A 125 -17.88 3.59 -18.96
N PRO A 126 -17.26 2.77 -18.10
CA PRO A 126 -16.65 1.51 -18.51
C PRO A 126 -17.65 0.56 -19.20
N HIS A 127 -18.93 0.66 -18.87
CA HIS A 127 -20.00 -0.12 -19.50
C HIS A 127 -20.15 0.22 -20.99
N ASP A 128 -20.05 1.50 -21.34
CA ASP A 128 -20.29 1.99 -22.71
C ASP A 128 -19.04 1.88 -23.61
N THR A 129 -17.89 1.51 -23.02
CA THR A 129 -16.60 1.41 -23.71
C THR A 129 -15.97 0.01 -23.60
N PRO A 130 -16.55 -1.00 -24.27
CA PRO A 130 -16.10 -2.39 -24.18
C PRO A 130 -14.60 -2.56 -24.43
N GLY A 131 -13.93 -3.28 -23.52
CA GLY A 131 -12.50 -3.58 -23.58
C GLY A 131 -11.56 -2.44 -23.16
N LEU A 132 -12.08 -1.23 -22.93
CA LEU A 132 -11.24 -0.09 -22.49
C LEU A 132 -10.70 -0.34 -21.08
N LEU A 133 -11.54 -0.80 -20.15
CA LEU A 133 -11.15 -1.07 -18.78
C LEU A 133 -10.12 -2.22 -18.69
N ASP A 134 -10.29 -3.28 -19.47
CA ASP A 134 -9.32 -4.38 -19.51
C ASP A 134 -7.97 -3.91 -20.08
N ALA A 135 -8.01 -3.15 -21.17
CA ALA A 135 -6.80 -2.60 -21.78
C ALA A 135 -6.08 -1.62 -20.84
N PHE A 136 -6.81 -0.88 -20.00
CA PHE A 136 -6.25 0.06 -19.02
C PHE A 136 -5.25 -0.62 -18.07
N TYR A 137 -5.47 -1.88 -17.72
CA TYR A 137 -4.58 -2.65 -16.86
C TYR A 137 -3.59 -3.52 -17.62
N ALA A 138 -3.99 -4.10 -18.74
CA ALA A 138 -3.22 -5.15 -19.41
C ALA A 138 -2.35 -4.64 -20.58
N ASP A 139 -2.78 -3.59 -21.31
CA ASP A 139 -2.11 -3.15 -22.54
C ASP A 139 -2.32 -1.66 -22.79
N GLN A 140 -1.31 -0.87 -22.47
CA GLN A 140 -1.36 0.60 -22.59
C GLN A 140 -1.47 1.08 -24.04
N THR A 141 -0.93 0.34 -24.98
CA THR A 141 -1.04 0.66 -26.42
C THR A 141 -2.47 0.48 -26.90
N LYS A 142 -3.08 -0.65 -26.58
CA LYS A 142 -4.49 -0.93 -26.87
C LYS A 142 -5.42 0.04 -26.15
N PHE A 143 -5.12 0.37 -24.89
CA PHE A 143 -5.88 1.37 -24.14
C PHE A 143 -5.92 2.69 -24.92
N LYS A 144 -4.77 3.24 -25.31
CA LYS A 144 -4.68 4.51 -26.05
C LYS A 144 -5.48 4.47 -27.36
N GLN A 145 -5.36 3.38 -28.12
CA GLN A 145 -6.10 3.20 -29.36
C GLN A 145 -7.62 3.18 -29.15
N LEU A 146 -8.10 2.42 -28.17
CA LEU A 146 -9.52 2.35 -27.82
C LEU A 146 -10.03 3.68 -27.28
N TYR A 147 -9.27 4.32 -26.41
CA TYR A 147 -9.61 5.60 -25.80
C TYR A 147 -9.81 6.68 -26.87
N GLU A 148 -8.86 6.85 -27.80
CA GLU A 148 -8.94 7.80 -28.92
C GLU A 148 -10.05 7.44 -29.92
N LYS A 149 -10.36 6.16 -30.09
CA LYS A 149 -11.50 5.70 -30.89
C LYS A 149 -12.82 6.14 -30.26
N TYR A 150 -13.01 5.89 -28.96
CA TYR A 150 -14.24 6.24 -28.24
C TYR A 150 -14.41 7.76 -28.10
N GLU A 151 -13.33 8.51 -28.03
CA GLU A 151 -13.41 9.99 -28.08
C GLU A 151 -14.08 10.50 -29.36
N LYS A 152 -13.87 9.82 -30.49
CA LYS A 152 -14.44 10.20 -31.80
C LYS A 152 -15.86 9.69 -32.01
N ASP A 153 -16.30 8.71 -31.22
CA ASP A 153 -17.63 8.10 -31.37
C ASP A 153 -18.71 9.02 -30.76
N SER A 154 -19.57 9.57 -31.59
CA SER A 154 -20.66 10.46 -31.16
C SER A 154 -21.81 9.74 -30.47
N LYS A 155 -21.87 8.41 -30.48
CA LYS A 155 -22.92 7.62 -29.86
C LYS A 155 -22.66 7.33 -28.39
N ILE A 156 -21.41 7.49 -27.93
CA ILE A 156 -21.00 7.20 -26.55
C ILE A 156 -21.22 8.43 -25.69
N THR A 157 -21.88 8.24 -24.54
CA THR A 157 -22.00 9.26 -23.51
C THR A 157 -20.64 9.52 -22.89
N LYS A 158 -20.21 10.76 -22.91
CA LYS A 158 -18.91 11.17 -22.40
C LYS A 158 -18.92 12.60 -21.91
N LYS A 159 -17.98 12.90 -21.02
CA LYS A 159 -17.69 14.25 -20.56
C LYS A 159 -16.24 14.59 -20.88
N VAL A 160 -15.97 15.81 -21.28
CA VAL A 160 -14.61 16.28 -21.59
C VAL A 160 -14.22 17.37 -20.63
N MET A 161 -13.04 17.24 -20.02
CA MET A 161 -12.46 18.27 -19.17
C MET A 161 -10.98 18.44 -19.51
N THR A 162 -10.39 19.58 -19.15
CA THR A 162 -8.94 19.75 -19.33
C THR A 162 -8.17 18.84 -18.38
N ALA A 163 -7.02 18.33 -18.81
CA ALA A 163 -6.19 17.52 -17.94
C ALA A 163 -5.74 18.28 -16.68
N ILE A 164 -5.47 19.60 -16.83
CA ILE A 164 -5.09 20.43 -15.68
C ILE A 164 -6.22 20.55 -14.66
N ASP A 165 -7.47 20.67 -15.08
CA ASP A 165 -8.62 20.74 -14.17
C ASP A 165 -8.79 19.41 -13.41
N LEU A 166 -8.71 18.27 -14.09
CA LEU A 166 -8.79 16.95 -13.46
C LEU A 166 -7.70 16.74 -12.41
N PHE A 167 -6.45 17.02 -12.77
CA PHE A 167 -5.33 16.89 -11.83
C PHE A 167 -5.42 17.92 -10.69
N SER A 168 -5.91 19.12 -10.93
CA SER A 168 -6.12 20.13 -9.89
C SER A 168 -7.20 19.70 -8.90
N MET A 169 -8.31 19.14 -9.37
CA MET A 169 -9.35 18.57 -8.51
C MET A 169 -8.79 17.42 -7.66
N PHE A 170 -8.08 16.49 -8.30
CA PHE A 170 -7.44 15.37 -7.60
C PHE A 170 -6.49 15.84 -6.49
N VAL A 171 -5.59 16.77 -6.81
CA VAL A 171 -4.60 17.30 -5.87
C VAL A 171 -5.26 18.08 -4.74
N THR A 172 -6.33 18.83 -5.03
CA THR A 172 -7.09 19.59 -4.03
C THR A 172 -7.72 18.64 -3.01
N GLU A 173 -8.46 17.63 -3.47
CA GLU A 173 -9.11 16.67 -2.58
C GLU A 173 -8.08 15.80 -1.81
N ARG A 174 -6.97 15.44 -2.46
CA ARG A 174 -5.87 14.75 -1.81
C ARG A 174 -5.25 15.59 -0.68
N LYS A 175 -5.02 16.89 -0.92
CA LYS A 175 -4.49 17.81 0.09
C LYS A 175 -5.49 18.04 1.22
N ASP A 176 -6.76 18.26 0.89
CA ASP A 176 -7.79 18.63 1.88
C ASP A 176 -8.19 17.45 2.78
N THR A 177 -8.12 16.22 2.28
CA THR A 177 -8.50 15.01 3.04
C THR A 177 -7.32 14.22 3.59
N GLY A 178 -6.12 14.37 3.00
CA GLY A 178 -4.96 13.54 3.28
C GLY A 178 -5.05 12.10 2.77
N ARG A 179 -6.25 11.64 2.36
CA ARG A 179 -6.58 10.22 2.12
C ARG A 179 -7.19 9.93 0.75
N ILE A 180 -6.92 10.75 -0.24
CA ILE A 180 -7.14 10.44 -1.65
C ILE A 180 -5.80 9.94 -2.22
N TYR A 181 -5.74 8.67 -2.59
CA TYR A 181 -4.53 7.99 -3.02
C TYR A 181 -4.37 8.01 -4.54
N LEU A 182 -3.18 7.68 -5.01
CA LEU A 182 -2.86 7.59 -6.43
C LEU A 182 -2.29 6.22 -6.74
N MET A 183 -2.71 5.63 -7.88
CA MET A 183 -2.08 4.44 -8.43
C MET A 183 -1.79 4.64 -9.92
N ASN A 184 -0.53 4.51 -10.31
CA ASN A 184 -0.09 4.48 -11.70
C ASN A 184 -0.17 3.04 -12.21
N VAL A 185 -1.24 2.71 -12.91
CA VAL A 185 -1.56 1.32 -13.28
C VAL A 185 -0.59 0.74 -14.31
N ASP A 186 -0.08 1.57 -15.20
CA ASP A 186 0.97 1.20 -16.15
C ASP A 186 2.25 0.78 -15.42
N HIS A 187 2.75 1.58 -14.49
CA HIS A 187 3.93 1.24 -13.70
C HIS A 187 3.70 -0.01 -12.84
N ALA A 188 2.52 -0.16 -12.23
CA ALA A 188 2.20 -1.33 -11.42
C ALA A 188 2.22 -2.63 -12.24
N ASN A 189 1.77 -2.58 -13.51
CA ASN A 189 1.73 -3.74 -14.39
C ASN A 189 3.03 -3.95 -15.18
N GLU A 190 3.61 -2.89 -15.75
CA GLU A 190 4.84 -2.99 -16.53
C GLU A 190 6.04 -3.36 -15.66
N HIS A 191 6.13 -2.82 -14.46
CA HIS A 191 7.20 -3.08 -13.49
C HIS A 191 6.76 -3.97 -12.31
N GLY A 192 5.80 -4.87 -12.50
CA GLY A 192 5.41 -5.91 -11.55
C GLY A 192 6.04 -7.26 -11.89
N SER A 193 5.85 -8.24 -11.01
CA SER A 193 6.32 -9.61 -11.24
C SER A 193 5.41 -10.43 -12.17
N PHE A 194 4.24 -9.92 -12.53
CA PHE A 194 3.27 -10.64 -13.35
C PHE A 194 3.30 -10.20 -14.82
N ILE A 195 2.89 -11.11 -15.71
CA ILE A 195 2.65 -10.81 -17.12
C ILE A 195 1.26 -10.16 -17.22
N PRO A 196 1.15 -8.88 -17.63
CA PRO A 196 -0.11 -8.13 -17.54
C PRO A 196 -1.26 -8.74 -18.35
N GLU A 197 -0.97 -9.40 -19.46
CA GLU A 197 -1.97 -10.05 -20.31
C GLU A 197 -2.58 -11.30 -19.67
N LEU A 198 -1.87 -11.94 -18.73
CA LEU A 198 -2.30 -13.16 -18.04
C LEU A 198 -2.85 -12.86 -16.63
N ALA A 199 -2.20 -11.95 -15.92
CA ALA A 199 -2.49 -11.65 -14.53
C ALA A 199 -2.38 -10.14 -14.23
N PRO A 200 -3.27 -9.30 -14.79
CA PRO A 200 -3.22 -7.86 -14.60
C PRO A 200 -3.48 -7.44 -13.17
N ILE A 201 -2.73 -6.45 -12.69
CA ILE A 201 -2.95 -5.78 -11.42
C ILE A 201 -4.02 -4.71 -11.63
N ARG A 202 -5.20 -4.93 -11.05
CA ARG A 202 -6.36 -4.04 -11.21
C ARG A 202 -6.54 -3.07 -10.04
N GLN A 203 -6.06 -3.45 -8.87
CA GLN A 203 -6.18 -2.68 -7.63
C GLN A 203 -5.06 -3.07 -6.66
N SER A 204 -4.98 -2.38 -5.55
CA SER A 204 -4.04 -2.65 -4.46
C SER A 204 -4.81 -2.86 -3.15
N ASN A 205 -4.11 -2.95 -2.03
CA ASN A 205 -4.69 -3.04 -0.69
C ASN A 205 -5.05 -1.65 -0.11
N LEU A 206 -5.47 -1.62 1.16
CA LEU A 206 -5.77 -0.38 1.90
C LEU A 206 -4.59 0.60 1.88
N CYS A 207 -3.38 0.10 2.15
CA CYS A 207 -2.17 0.93 2.27
C CYS A 207 -1.39 1.09 0.96
N VAL A 208 -1.93 0.62 -0.15
CA VAL A 208 -1.50 0.77 -1.55
C VAL A 208 -0.16 0.12 -1.96
N GLU A 209 0.51 -0.65 -1.10
CA GLU A 209 1.79 -1.29 -1.44
C GLU A 209 1.66 -2.66 -2.12
N VAL A 210 0.54 -3.36 -1.95
CA VAL A 210 0.34 -4.71 -2.48
C VAL A 210 -0.15 -4.68 -3.91
N ASN A 211 0.60 -5.24 -4.83
CA ASN A 211 0.26 -5.35 -6.24
C ASN A 211 0.13 -6.82 -6.64
N LEU A 212 -1.08 -7.37 -6.46
CA LEU A 212 -1.40 -8.77 -6.74
C LEU A 212 -2.62 -8.87 -7.66
N PRO A 213 -2.65 -9.87 -8.54
CA PRO A 213 -3.84 -10.15 -9.36
C PRO A 213 -5.01 -10.58 -8.48
N THR A 214 -6.20 -10.21 -8.91
CA THR A 214 -7.47 -10.63 -8.30
C THR A 214 -8.44 -11.08 -9.39
N ARG A 215 -9.40 -11.94 -9.03
CA ARG A 215 -10.50 -12.35 -9.91
C ARG A 215 -11.83 -12.19 -9.19
N ALA A 216 -12.81 -11.64 -9.89
CA ALA A 216 -14.15 -11.44 -9.34
C ALA A 216 -14.75 -12.78 -8.85
N LEU A 217 -15.48 -12.71 -7.74
CA LEU A 217 -16.23 -13.82 -7.18
C LEU A 217 -17.66 -13.81 -7.67
N THR A 218 -18.24 -14.97 -7.87
CA THR A 218 -19.66 -15.16 -8.17
C THR A 218 -20.48 -15.42 -6.92
N SER A 219 -19.85 -15.89 -5.84
CA SER A 219 -20.44 -16.15 -4.51
C SER A 219 -19.33 -16.16 -3.46
N ALA A 220 -19.67 -16.18 -2.17
CA ALA A 220 -18.70 -16.23 -1.07
C ALA A 220 -17.85 -17.52 -1.05
N ASP A 221 -18.39 -18.61 -1.54
CA ASP A 221 -17.78 -19.94 -1.64
C ASP A 221 -17.16 -20.24 -3.03
N ASP A 222 -17.06 -19.22 -3.88
CA ASP A 222 -16.42 -19.36 -5.19
C ASP A 222 -14.92 -19.66 -5.07
N SER A 223 -14.56 -20.91 -5.36
CA SER A 223 -13.15 -21.33 -5.38
C SER A 223 -12.40 -20.97 -6.67
N LYS A 224 -13.09 -20.37 -7.67
CA LYS A 224 -12.48 -19.94 -8.93
C LYS A 224 -12.11 -18.45 -8.92
N GLY A 225 -12.70 -17.67 -8.02
CA GLY A 225 -12.32 -16.31 -7.76
C GLY A 225 -10.95 -16.23 -7.06
N GLU A 226 -10.35 -15.05 -7.03
CA GLU A 226 -9.10 -14.81 -6.31
C GLU A 226 -9.22 -13.56 -5.44
N ILE A 227 -9.04 -13.74 -4.12
CA ILE A 227 -8.83 -12.68 -3.15
C ILE A 227 -7.35 -12.69 -2.78
N ALA A 228 -6.64 -11.62 -3.11
CA ALA A 228 -5.25 -11.47 -2.74
C ALA A 228 -5.11 -11.15 -1.25
N LEU A 229 -4.16 -11.79 -0.57
CA LEU A 229 -3.84 -11.53 0.83
C LEU A 229 -2.44 -10.96 0.98
N CYS A 230 -2.29 -10.04 1.94
CA CYS A 230 -1.00 -9.50 2.36
C CYS A 230 -0.35 -10.45 3.36
N THR A 231 0.82 -11.01 3.03
CA THR A 231 1.66 -11.73 3.98
C THR A 231 2.99 -10.99 4.09
N LEU A 232 3.11 -10.21 5.16
CA LEU A 232 4.11 -9.16 5.29
C LEU A 232 5.13 -9.46 6.38
N SER A 233 6.37 -9.05 6.15
CA SER A 233 7.41 -8.86 7.14
C SER A 233 8.33 -7.70 6.74
N ALA A 234 9.30 -7.34 7.58
CA ALA A 234 10.26 -6.32 7.24
C ALA A 234 11.65 -6.66 7.78
N ILE A 235 12.68 -6.29 7.02
CA ILE A 235 14.08 -6.39 7.44
C ILE A 235 14.52 -5.06 8.03
N ASN A 236 15.13 -5.11 9.21
CA ASN A 236 15.71 -3.94 9.88
C ASN A 236 17.04 -3.57 9.22
N TRP A 237 16.99 -2.62 8.27
CA TRP A 237 18.19 -2.14 7.57
C TRP A 237 19.18 -1.44 8.50
N GLY A 238 18.72 -0.86 9.59
CA GLY A 238 19.58 -0.23 10.59
C GLY A 238 20.62 -1.18 11.20
N LEU A 239 20.37 -2.49 11.15
CA LEU A 239 21.28 -3.52 11.64
C LEU A 239 22.18 -4.13 10.55
N ILE A 240 21.96 -3.80 9.28
CA ILE A 240 22.76 -4.29 8.15
C ILE A 240 23.95 -3.35 7.95
N ASN A 241 25.15 -3.87 8.08
CA ASN A 241 26.37 -3.09 7.90
C ASN A 241 26.95 -3.23 6.49
N GLN A 242 26.82 -4.42 5.88
CA GLN A 242 27.32 -4.73 4.54
C GLN A 242 26.24 -5.41 3.69
N PRO A 243 26.18 -5.17 2.37
CA PRO A 243 25.15 -5.73 1.49
C PRO A 243 25.04 -7.26 1.51
N HIS A 244 26.15 -7.97 1.67
CA HIS A 244 26.13 -9.45 1.70
C HIS A 244 25.42 -10.04 2.94
N GLU A 245 25.27 -9.28 4.02
CA GLU A 245 24.56 -9.72 5.23
C GLU A 245 23.05 -9.96 4.95
N PHE A 246 22.50 -9.38 3.90
CA PHE A 246 21.13 -9.64 3.50
C PHE A 246 20.86 -11.09 3.17
N GLU A 247 21.83 -11.87 2.68
CA GLU A 247 21.61 -13.27 2.30
C GLU A 247 20.97 -14.07 3.43
N LYS A 248 21.47 -13.97 4.64
CA LYS A 248 20.96 -14.65 5.82
C LYS A 248 19.53 -14.22 6.15
N TYR A 249 19.28 -12.92 6.24
CA TYR A 249 17.99 -12.41 6.71
C TYR A 249 16.90 -12.56 5.66
N CYS A 250 17.21 -12.38 4.39
CA CYS A 250 16.29 -12.61 3.28
C CYS A 250 15.88 -14.09 3.21
N THR A 251 16.85 -15.00 3.34
CA THR A 251 16.57 -16.45 3.35
C THR A 251 15.63 -16.82 4.51
N LEU A 252 15.88 -16.30 5.71
CA LEU A 252 15.03 -16.57 6.87
C LEU A 252 13.61 -15.99 6.69
N ALA A 253 13.51 -14.75 6.20
CA ALA A 253 12.22 -14.09 5.99
C ALA A 253 11.35 -14.82 4.95
N VAL A 254 11.94 -15.18 3.79
CA VAL A 254 11.23 -15.93 2.74
C VAL A 254 10.75 -17.28 3.26
N ARG A 255 11.62 -18.04 3.94
CA ARG A 255 11.26 -19.38 4.45
C ARG A 255 10.21 -19.31 5.55
N ALA A 256 10.29 -18.33 6.45
CA ALA A 256 9.33 -18.15 7.53
C ALA A 256 7.94 -17.78 6.99
N LEU A 257 7.88 -16.80 6.07
CA LEU A 257 6.61 -16.39 5.48
C LEU A 257 6.02 -17.47 4.56
N ASP A 258 6.84 -18.16 3.76
CA ASP A 258 6.35 -19.27 2.93
C ASP A 258 5.72 -20.39 3.79
N ALA A 259 6.33 -20.70 4.93
CA ALA A 259 5.76 -21.67 5.88
C ALA A 259 4.47 -21.17 6.54
N LEU A 260 4.39 -19.85 6.82
CA LEU A 260 3.18 -19.24 7.39
C LEU A 260 1.98 -19.35 6.46
N LEU A 261 2.17 -19.29 5.13
CA LEU A 261 1.09 -19.47 4.16
C LEU A 261 0.42 -20.84 4.28
N ASP A 262 1.17 -21.87 4.62
CA ASP A 262 0.61 -23.22 4.81
C ASP A 262 -0.03 -23.41 6.19
N TYR A 263 0.34 -22.59 7.17
CA TYR A 263 -0.11 -22.71 8.55
C TYR A 263 -1.38 -21.91 8.85
N GLN A 264 -1.57 -20.75 8.19
CA GLN A 264 -2.71 -19.87 8.47
C GLN A 264 -4.04 -20.46 7.97
N HIS A 265 -5.13 -20.08 8.64
CA HIS A 265 -6.48 -20.45 8.23
C HIS A 265 -7.04 -19.47 7.20
N TYR A 266 -7.73 -19.99 6.19
CA TYR A 266 -8.37 -19.22 5.12
C TYR A 266 -9.88 -19.37 5.21
N PRO A 267 -10.62 -18.38 5.73
CA PRO A 267 -12.07 -18.49 5.91
C PRO A 267 -12.85 -18.46 4.59
N VAL A 268 -12.26 -17.95 3.51
CA VAL A 268 -12.88 -17.83 2.19
C VAL A 268 -12.09 -18.63 1.16
N PRO A 269 -12.72 -19.55 0.40
CA PRO A 269 -12.03 -20.39 -0.58
C PRO A 269 -11.21 -19.62 -1.61
N ALA A 270 -11.71 -18.48 -2.10
CA ALA A 270 -11.00 -17.63 -3.06
C ALA A 270 -9.68 -17.06 -2.51
N ALA A 271 -9.58 -16.81 -1.21
CA ALA A 271 -8.35 -16.37 -0.55
C ALA A 271 -7.33 -17.52 -0.46
N HIS A 272 -7.78 -18.74 -0.13
CA HIS A 272 -6.94 -19.92 -0.14
C HIS A 272 -6.42 -20.22 -1.56
N THR A 273 -7.31 -20.23 -2.55
CA THR A 273 -6.96 -20.49 -3.96
C THR A 273 -5.91 -19.49 -4.46
N SER A 274 -6.14 -18.19 -4.25
CA SER A 274 -5.17 -17.14 -4.63
C SER A 274 -3.82 -17.37 -3.96
N THR A 275 -3.84 -17.60 -2.64
CA THR A 275 -2.60 -17.77 -1.87
C THR A 275 -1.83 -19.02 -2.27
N MET A 276 -2.47 -20.16 -2.39
CA MET A 276 -1.77 -21.41 -2.72
C MET A 276 -1.27 -21.44 -4.16
N ASN A 277 -1.98 -20.84 -5.09
CA ASN A 277 -1.58 -20.78 -6.49
C ASN A 277 -0.43 -19.81 -6.73
N ARG A 278 -0.28 -18.78 -5.91
CA ARG A 278 0.68 -17.66 -6.13
C ARG A 278 1.71 -17.53 -5.02
N ARG A 279 1.43 -17.95 -3.80
CA ARG A 279 2.28 -17.84 -2.59
C ARG A 279 2.94 -16.43 -2.47
N PRO A 280 2.17 -15.35 -2.51
CA PRO A 280 2.71 -14.00 -2.54
C PRO A 280 3.27 -13.62 -1.17
N LEU A 281 4.42 -12.95 -1.18
CA LEU A 281 5.05 -12.37 0.00
C LEU A 281 5.24 -10.86 -0.22
N GLY A 282 5.31 -10.11 0.89
CA GLY A 282 5.68 -8.71 0.91
C GLY A 282 6.70 -8.46 2.01
N ILE A 283 7.98 -8.52 1.69
CA ILE A 283 9.07 -8.26 2.63
C ILE A 283 9.50 -6.81 2.44
N GLY A 284 9.36 -6.02 3.49
CA GLY A 284 9.62 -4.59 3.49
C GLY A 284 10.91 -4.21 4.22
N ILE A 285 11.00 -2.93 4.50
CA ILE A 285 12.16 -2.29 5.14
C ILE A 285 11.68 -1.51 6.36
N ILE A 286 12.36 -1.64 7.48
CA ILE A 286 12.22 -0.73 8.63
C ILE A 286 13.58 -0.13 8.98
N ASN A 287 13.53 0.99 9.72
CA ASN A 287 14.72 1.63 10.28
C ASN A 287 15.65 2.28 9.24
N LEU A 288 15.10 2.72 8.09
CA LEU A 288 15.92 3.40 7.06
C LEU A 288 16.51 4.71 7.58
N ALA A 289 15.75 5.49 8.37
CA ALA A 289 16.26 6.74 8.92
C ALA A 289 17.51 6.53 9.83
N TYR A 290 17.48 5.49 10.66
CA TYR A 290 18.65 5.12 11.47
C TYR A 290 19.81 4.61 10.61
N PHE A 291 19.52 3.82 9.58
CA PHE A 291 20.52 3.36 8.61
C PHE A 291 21.26 4.53 7.96
N LEU A 292 20.54 5.58 7.55
CA LEU A 292 21.11 6.80 6.97
C LEU A 292 21.88 7.62 8.02
N ALA A 293 21.28 7.87 9.19
CA ALA A 293 21.91 8.64 10.26
C ALA A 293 23.25 8.04 10.73
N LYS A 294 23.33 6.70 10.87
CA LYS A 294 24.60 5.99 11.18
C LYS A 294 25.71 6.27 10.18
N ARG A 295 25.35 6.50 8.93
CA ARG A 295 26.30 6.75 7.83
C ARG A 295 26.53 8.23 7.56
N GLY A 296 25.85 9.11 8.29
CA GLY A 296 25.90 10.55 8.07
C GLY A 296 25.24 10.97 6.75
N LEU A 297 24.32 10.16 6.25
CA LEU A 297 23.53 10.41 5.04
C LEU A 297 22.18 11.02 5.40
N LYS A 298 21.59 11.75 4.44
CA LYS A 298 20.30 12.42 4.61
C LYS A 298 19.31 11.99 3.54
N TYR A 299 18.03 12.39 3.70
CA TYR A 299 17.02 12.18 2.67
C TYR A 299 17.20 13.16 1.50
N ASP A 300 18.33 13.03 0.82
CA ASP A 300 18.74 13.84 -0.33
C ASP A 300 19.68 13.03 -1.26
N SER A 301 20.33 13.71 -2.20
CA SER A 301 21.23 13.09 -3.16
C SER A 301 22.41 12.34 -2.51
N THR A 302 22.76 12.63 -1.26
CA THR A 302 23.88 11.96 -0.56
C THR A 302 23.60 10.50 -0.24
N ALA A 303 22.31 10.11 -0.10
CA ALA A 303 21.89 8.76 0.24
C ALA A 303 21.73 7.85 -0.99
N LEU A 304 21.45 8.41 -2.17
CA LEU A 304 20.90 7.66 -3.30
C LEU A 304 21.79 6.49 -3.75
N ALA A 305 23.10 6.70 -3.87
CA ALA A 305 24.04 5.65 -4.29
C ALA A 305 24.12 4.51 -3.27
N THR A 306 24.13 4.82 -1.97
CA THR A 306 24.14 3.82 -0.91
C THR A 306 22.82 3.06 -0.85
N VAL A 307 21.70 3.74 -0.99
CA VAL A 307 20.38 3.09 -1.02
C VAL A 307 20.26 2.18 -2.25
N ASP A 308 20.75 2.59 -3.42
CA ASP A 308 20.77 1.77 -4.64
C ASP A 308 21.57 0.47 -4.45
N GLU A 309 22.79 0.56 -3.86
CA GLU A 309 23.63 -0.61 -3.59
C GLU A 309 22.95 -1.62 -2.65
N TYR A 310 22.40 -1.12 -1.54
CA TYR A 310 21.77 -1.99 -0.55
C TYR A 310 20.42 -2.55 -1.04
N ALA A 311 19.66 -1.77 -1.81
CA ALA A 311 18.41 -2.22 -2.41
C ALA A 311 18.63 -3.30 -3.47
N GLU A 312 19.67 -3.18 -4.28
CA GLU A 312 20.07 -4.21 -5.23
C GLU A 312 20.36 -5.54 -4.54
N ALA A 313 21.20 -5.53 -3.50
CA ALA A 313 21.56 -6.74 -2.76
C ALA A 313 20.33 -7.35 -2.05
N TRP A 314 19.52 -6.52 -1.40
CA TRP A 314 18.29 -6.97 -0.73
C TRP A 314 17.32 -7.64 -1.69
N SER A 315 17.05 -7.03 -2.85
CA SER A 315 16.19 -7.61 -3.88
C SER A 315 16.75 -8.91 -4.44
N TYR A 316 18.05 -8.91 -4.77
CA TYR A 316 18.75 -10.10 -5.27
C TYR A 316 18.61 -11.28 -4.32
N TYR A 317 18.91 -11.10 -3.02
CA TYR A 317 18.88 -12.18 -2.06
C TYR A 317 17.45 -12.66 -1.74
N LEU A 318 16.45 -11.80 -1.81
CA LEU A 318 15.04 -12.22 -1.69
C LEU A 318 14.62 -13.11 -2.85
N ILE A 319 14.92 -12.71 -4.09
CA ILE A 319 14.59 -13.49 -5.28
C ILE A 319 15.37 -14.81 -5.29
N LYS A 320 16.67 -14.76 -4.96
CA LYS A 320 17.50 -15.96 -4.83
C LYS A 320 16.97 -16.93 -3.78
N ALA A 321 16.58 -16.45 -2.61
CA ALA A 321 16.01 -17.28 -1.55
C ALA A 321 14.73 -18.00 -1.98
N SER A 322 13.87 -17.32 -2.75
CA SER A 322 12.66 -17.93 -3.30
C SER A 322 12.94 -18.92 -4.44
N ALA A 323 13.96 -18.65 -5.27
CA ALA A 323 14.41 -19.62 -6.29
C ALA A 323 15.06 -20.85 -5.67
N ASP A 324 15.87 -20.70 -4.61
CA ASP A 324 16.45 -21.82 -3.84
C ASP A 324 15.34 -22.64 -3.18
N LEU A 325 14.32 -21.99 -2.63
CA LEU A 325 13.17 -22.66 -2.03
C LEU A 325 12.31 -23.39 -3.08
N ALA A 326 12.22 -22.85 -4.30
CA ALA A 326 11.56 -23.54 -5.42
C ALA A 326 12.31 -24.81 -5.83
N ALA A 327 13.64 -24.79 -5.83
CA ALA A 327 14.45 -25.99 -6.07
C ALA A 327 14.24 -27.06 -4.99
N GLU A 328 14.02 -26.65 -3.73
CA GLU A 328 13.79 -27.53 -2.58
C GLU A 328 12.35 -28.08 -2.52
N ARG A 329 11.34 -27.25 -2.77
CA ARG A 329 9.93 -27.54 -2.48
C ARG A 329 9.00 -27.49 -3.69
N GLY A 330 9.54 -27.19 -4.86
CA GLY A 330 8.77 -26.97 -6.09
C GLY A 330 8.26 -25.53 -6.24
N THR A 331 7.91 -25.20 -7.47
CA THR A 331 7.37 -23.89 -7.85
C THR A 331 5.92 -23.71 -7.45
N ILE A 332 5.40 -22.49 -7.58
CA ILE A 332 3.95 -22.23 -7.48
C ILE A 332 3.21 -22.75 -8.72
N PRO A 333 1.92 -23.13 -8.56
CA PRO A 333 1.09 -23.59 -9.70
C PRO A 333 1.03 -22.60 -10.85
N LEU A 334 0.88 -21.30 -10.57
CA LEU A 334 0.80 -20.23 -11.57
C LEU A 334 2.17 -19.59 -11.90
N ASN A 335 3.26 -20.36 -11.82
CA ASN A 335 4.61 -19.88 -12.12
C ASN A 335 4.71 -19.20 -13.50
N MET A 336 4.05 -19.76 -14.52
CA MET A 336 4.08 -19.24 -15.90
C MET A 336 3.38 -17.88 -16.08
N GLU A 337 2.59 -17.43 -15.12
CA GLU A 337 2.02 -16.08 -15.12
C GLU A 337 2.99 -15.02 -14.58
N THR A 338 4.16 -15.47 -14.05
CA THR A 338 5.18 -14.56 -13.52
C THR A 338 6.26 -14.24 -14.55
N LYS A 339 6.79 -13.05 -14.51
CA LYS A 339 7.97 -12.63 -15.28
C LYS A 339 9.22 -13.41 -14.85
N TYR A 340 9.29 -13.84 -13.58
CA TYR A 340 10.39 -14.64 -13.04
C TYR A 340 10.59 -15.96 -13.80
N SER A 341 9.51 -16.64 -14.19
CA SER A 341 9.59 -17.88 -14.96
C SER A 341 10.23 -17.70 -16.35
N HIS A 342 10.21 -16.47 -16.86
CA HIS A 342 10.83 -16.08 -18.11
C HIS A 342 12.24 -15.46 -17.92
N GLY A 343 12.73 -15.45 -16.69
CA GLY A 343 14.00 -14.83 -16.33
C GLY A 343 13.97 -13.30 -16.40
N ILE A 344 12.82 -12.67 -16.33
CA ILE A 344 12.65 -11.23 -16.31
C ILE A 344 12.60 -10.78 -14.84
N LEU A 345 13.47 -9.87 -14.49
CA LEU A 345 13.72 -9.41 -13.12
C LEU A 345 13.32 -7.93 -12.96
N PRO A 346 13.14 -7.42 -11.74
CA PRO A 346 12.85 -5.98 -11.53
C PRO A 346 13.85 -5.05 -12.23
N ILE A 347 15.13 -5.39 -12.27
CA ILE A 347 16.18 -4.62 -12.96
C ILE A 347 15.99 -4.49 -14.49
N ASP A 348 15.13 -5.31 -15.09
CA ASP A 348 14.83 -5.27 -16.52
C ASP A 348 13.67 -4.33 -16.85
N THR A 349 12.75 -4.12 -15.93
CA THR A 349 11.44 -3.52 -16.20
C THR A 349 11.21 -2.16 -15.55
N TYR A 350 12.13 -1.70 -14.69
CA TYR A 350 12.00 -0.41 -14.03
C TYR A 350 12.10 0.77 -15.02
N LYS A 351 11.56 1.91 -14.62
CA LYS A 351 11.60 3.14 -15.40
C LYS A 351 13.02 3.70 -15.49
N LYS A 352 13.59 3.68 -16.69
CA LYS A 352 15.02 4.06 -16.90
C LYS A 352 15.34 5.52 -16.60
N ASP A 353 14.35 6.40 -16.51
CA ASP A 353 14.55 7.78 -16.05
C ASP A 353 15.19 7.87 -14.66
N VAL A 354 15.01 6.85 -13.80
CA VAL A 354 15.64 6.81 -12.46
C VAL A 354 17.16 6.71 -12.53
N ASP A 355 17.74 6.23 -13.63
CA ASP A 355 19.20 6.19 -13.84
C ASP A 355 19.84 7.58 -13.95
N MET A 356 19.01 8.63 -14.11
CA MET A 356 19.47 10.03 -13.98
C MET A 356 19.82 10.39 -12.53
N LEU A 357 19.23 9.70 -11.54
CA LEU A 357 19.53 9.91 -10.12
C LEU A 357 20.78 9.13 -9.68
N VAL A 358 20.86 7.86 -10.08
CA VAL A 358 22.03 6.99 -9.86
C VAL A 358 22.21 6.15 -11.12
N PRO A 359 23.38 6.22 -11.77
CA PRO A 359 23.66 5.41 -12.95
C PRO A 359 23.46 3.92 -12.70
N ALA A 360 22.86 3.21 -13.66
CA ALA A 360 22.64 1.78 -13.56
C ALA A 360 23.97 1.04 -13.34
N THR A 361 24.03 0.22 -12.32
CA THR A 361 25.18 -0.63 -11.97
C THR A 361 24.65 -1.97 -11.51
N GLU A 362 25.19 -3.06 -12.04
CA GLU A 362 24.90 -4.42 -11.58
C GLU A 362 26.06 -4.91 -10.72
N ARG A 363 25.82 -5.12 -9.42
CA ARG A 363 26.82 -5.55 -8.43
C ARG A 363 26.64 -7.02 -8.04
N MET A 364 25.43 -7.57 -8.31
CA MET A 364 25.06 -8.94 -7.96
C MET A 364 25.10 -9.86 -9.20
N ASP A 365 25.14 -11.18 -9.00
CA ASP A 365 25.10 -12.16 -10.10
C ASP A 365 23.69 -12.36 -10.66
N TRP A 366 23.14 -11.32 -11.24
CA TRP A 366 21.82 -11.36 -11.87
C TRP A 366 21.75 -12.37 -13.03
N LYS A 367 22.87 -12.59 -13.72
CA LYS A 367 22.93 -13.58 -14.81
C LYS A 367 22.74 -15.00 -14.29
N GLY A 368 23.46 -15.39 -13.24
CA GLY A 368 23.32 -16.70 -12.61
C GLY A 368 21.92 -16.92 -12.04
N LEU A 369 21.37 -15.90 -11.36
CA LEU A 369 20.01 -15.97 -10.82
C LEU A 369 18.95 -16.13 -11.93
N ARG A 370 19.10 -15.45 -13.05
CA ARG A 370 18.21 -15.57 -14.22
C ARG A 370 18.19 -16.98 -14.80
N GLU A 371 19.35 -17.61 -14.93
CA GLU A 371 19.45 -19.02 -15.39
C GLU A 371 18.85 -20.00 -14.35
N GLN A 372 19.03 -19.74 -13.07
CA GLN A 372 18.41 -20.52 -12.02
C GLN A 372 16.87 -20.43 -12.12
N LEU A 373 16.30 -19.23 -12.21
CA LEU A 373 14.84 -19.01 -12.33
C LEU A 373 14.22 -19.71 -13.54
N LYS A 374 14.89 -19.72 -14.70
CA LYS A 374 14.44 -20.47 -15.88
C LYS A 374 14.44 -21.97 -15.65
N THR A 375 15.33 -22.49 -14.81
CA THR A 375 15.50 -23.92 -14.55
C THR A 375 14.58 -24.40 -13.43
N THR A 376 14.55 -23.71 -12.30
CA THR A 376 13.83 -24.12 -11.08
C THR A 376 12.50 -23.39 -10.91
N GLY A 377 12.25 -22.29 -11.62
CA GLY A 377 11.11 -21.38 -11.37
C GLY A 377 11.26 -20.62 -10.06
N ILE A 378 10.15 -20.10 -9.56
CA ILE A 378 10.08 -19.36 -8.30
C ILE A 378 9.05 -19.96 -7.35
N ARG A 379 9.31 -19.90 -6.03
CA ARG A 379 8.40 -20.37 -4.99
C ARG A 379 7.35 -19.35 -4.58
N ASN A 380 7.62 -18.07 -4.76
CA ASN A 380 6.74 -16.97 -4.35
C ASN A 380 6.59 -15.99 -5.53
N SER A 381 5.36 -15.71 -5.90
CA SER A 381 5.05 -14.86 -7.09
C SER A 381 5.49 -13.41 -6.92
N THR A 382 5.53 -12.94 -5.69
CA THR A 382 6.05 -11.63 -5.27
C THR A 382 6.86 -11.78 -4.00
N LEU A 383 7.75 -10.84 -3.75
CA LEU A 383 8.67 -10.88 -2.60
C LEU A 383 8.77 -9.57 -1.85
N MET A 384 8.60 -8.43 -2.50
CA MET A 384 8.92 -7.13 -1.95
C MET A 384 7.73 -6.16 -2.01
N ALA A 385 7.35 -5.64 -0.84
CA ALA A 385 6.38 -4.56 -0.71
C ALA A 385 6.76 -3.71 0.51
N LEU A 386 6.71 -2.38 0.38
CA LEU A 386 7.05 -1.50 1.48
C LEU A 386 5.77 -0.94 2.12
N MET A 387 5.37 -1.60 3.22
CA MET A 387 4.20 -1.23 4.01
C MET A 387 4.53 -0.14 5.05
N PRO A 388 3.52 0.58 5.58
CA PRO A 388 3.66 1.30 6.84
C PRO A 388 3.92 0.27 7.96
N ALA A 389 5.05 0.39 8.66
CA ALA A 389 5.50 -0.63 9.62
C ALA A 389 5.58 -0.12 11.06
N GLU A 390 4.64 0.74 11.48
CA GLU A 390 4.70 1.43 12.77
C GLU A 390 4.82 0.49 13.96
N THR A 391 3.86 -0.41 14.16
CA THR A 391 3.85 -1.31 15.32
C THR A 391 5.05 -2.26 15.33
N SER A 392 5.41 -2.83 14.18
CA SER A 392 6.58 -3.71 14.06
C SER A 392 7.89 -2.97 14.30
N ALA A 393 7.98 -1.71 13.86
CA ALA A 393 9.13 -0.86 14.10
C ALA A 393 9.28 -0.54 15.60
N GLN A 394 8.19 -0.25 16.30
CA GLN A 394 8.20 0.01 17.75
C GLN A 394 8.72 -1.20 18.53
N LEU A 395 8.23 -2.40 18.24
CA LEU A 395 8.68 -3.64 18.90
C LEU A 395 10.19 -3.86 18.79
N SER A 396 10.79 -3.44 17.68
CA SER A 396 12.23 -3.60 17.41
C SER A 396 13.06 -2.36 17.72
N ASN A 397 12.48 -1.36 18.38
CA ASN A 397 13.10 -0.04 18.61
C ASN A 397 13.71 0.53 17.33
N SER A 398 12.90 0.60 16.29
CA SER A 398 13.29 1.03 14.95
C SER A 398 12.49 2.25 14.51
N THR A 399 13.02 3.06 13.60
CA THR A 399 12.23 4.08 12.92
C THR A 399 11.23 3.44 11.95
N ASN A 400 10.07 4.10 11.75
CA ASN A 400 8.99 3.58 10.93
C ASN A 400 9.41 3.44 9.46
N GLY A 401 9.34 2.23 8.92
CA GLY A 401 9.51 1.96 7.50
C GLY A 401 10.75 2.62 6.89
N ILE A 402 10.51 3.35 5.81
CA ILE A 402 11.52 4.09 5.06
C ILE A 402 11.43 5.61 5.23
N GLU A 403 10.53 6.10 6.07
CA GLU A 403 10.25 7.52 6.23
C GLU A 403 11.25 8.22 7.16
N PRO A 404 11.47 9.54 6.95
CA PRO A 404 12.12 10.37 7.97
C PRO A 404 11.26 10.40 9.24
N PRO A 405 11.86 10.36 10.44
CA PRO A 405 11.08 10.51 11.67
C PRO A 405 10.51 11.93 11.78
N ARG A 406 9.33 12.05 12.35
CA ARG A 406 8.66 13.35 12.55
C ARG A 406 9.40 14.21 13.58
N ALA A 407 9.91 13.56 14.64
CA ALA A 407 10.74 14.16 15.70
C ALA A 407 11.72 13.12 16.25
N LEU A 408 12.64 13.54 17.10
CA LEU A 408 13.58 12.64 17.76
C LEU A 408 12.88 11.80 18.86
N VAL A 409 11.82 12.35 19.46
CA VAL A 409 10.94 11.69 20.43
C VAL A 409 9.50 11.92 19.99
N SER A 410 8.72 10.87 19.81
CA SER A 410 7.29 10.94 19.53
C SER A 410 6.51 10.24 20.65
N TYR A 411 5.41 10.85 21.06
CA TYR A 411 4.53 10.30 22.08
C TYR A 411 3.25 9.81 21.42
N LYS A 412 2.94 8.55 21.61
CA LYS A 412 1.71 7.95 21.13
C LYS A 412 0.80 7.62 22.28
N GLN A 413 -0.39 8.17 22.24
CA GLN A 413 -1.44 7.82 23.19
C GLN A 413 -2.12 6.53 22.72
N SER A 414 -2.24 5.56 23.61
CA SER A 414 -2.98 4.33 23.40
C SER A 414 -4.02 4.14 24.51
N LYS A 415 -4.89 3.15 24.38
CA LYS A 415 -5.82 2.78 25.47
C LYS A 415 -5.10 2.39 26.77
N ASP A 416 -3.83 2.01 26.68
CA ASP A 416 -3.01 1.53 27.80
C ASP A 416 -2.05 2.60 28.33
N GLY A 417 -2.16 3.85 27.83
CA GLY A 417 -1.34 5.00 28.26
C GLY A 417 -0.50 5.61 27.15
N VAL A 418 0.31 6.60 27.51
CA VAL A 418 1.23 7.29 26.61
C VAL A 418 2.53 6.52 26.50
N MET A 419 2.97 6.23 25.27
CA MET A 419 4.25 5.57 25.00
C MET A 419 5.18 6.54 24.28
N ALA A 420 6.34 6.81 24.87
CA ALA A 420 7.41 7.55 24.21
C ALA A 420 8.21 6.63 23.29
N GLN A 421 8.38 7.03 22.03
CA GLN A 421 9.26 6.38 21.08
C GLN A 421 10.43 7.30 20.76
N VAL A 422 11.64 6.88 21.15
CA VAL A 422 12.88 7.62 20.92
C VAL A 422 13.61 7.03 19.71
N VAL A 423 14.12 7.87 18.82
CA VAL A 423 14.89 7.37 17.68
C VAL A 423 16.12 6.57 18.12
N PRO A 424 16.46 5.45 17.45
CA PRO A 424 17.62 4.63 17.79
C PRO A 424 18.93 5.44 17.82
N GLY A 425 19.78 5.18 18.81
CA GLY A 425 21.07 5.87 18.94
C GLY A 425 20.96 7.37 19.27
N TYR A 426 19.86 7.81 19.86
CA TYR A 426 19.57 9.21 20.18
C TYR A 426 20.78 9.99 20.71
N HIS A 427 21.44 9.49 21.76
CA HIS A 427 22.54 10.20 22.41
C HIS A 427 23.74 10.52 21.49
N HIS A 428 23.94 9.71 20.44
CA HIS A 428 25.10 9.85 19.51
C HIS A 428 24.70 10.34 18.14
N LEU A 429 23.45 10.19 17.74
CA LEU A 429 22.97 10.44 16.38
C LEU A 429 21.90 11.51 16.25
N LYS A 430 21.41 12.10 17.34
CA LYS A 430 20.32 13.10 17.29
C LYS A 430 20.54 14.22 16.29
N ASN A 431 21.78 14.69 16.13
CA ASN A 431 22.14 15.76 15.19
C ASN A 431 22.39 15.25 13.75
N LYS A 432 22.26 13.93 13.51
CA LYS A 432 22.46 13.30 12.20
C LYS A 432 21.16 12.83 11.57
N TYR A 433 20.09 12.78 12.34
CA TYR A 433 18.76 12.50 11.79
C TYR A 433 18.28 13.66 10.93
N ASP A 434 17.58 13.31 9.87
CA ASP A 434 16.89 14.25 9.00
C ASP A 434 15.38 14.15 9.32
N LEU A 435 14.81 15.18 9.93
CA LEU A 435 13.44 15.14 10.40
C LEU A 435 12.46 15.50 9.29
N LEU A 436 11.29 14.89 9.31
CA LEU A 436 10.28 15.04 8.27
C LEU A 436 9.87 16.50 8.05
N TRP A 437 9.61 17.22 9.15
CA TRP A 437 9.09 18.58 9.08
C TRP A 437 10.16 19.65 8.84
N ASP A 438 11.45 19.29 8.92
CA ASP A 438 12.57 20.16 8.55
C ASP A 438 12.83 20.16 7.04
N GLN A 439 12.29 19.19 6.31
CA GLN A 439 12.45 19.09 4.86
C GLN A 439 11.59 20.11 4.12
N LYS A 440 12.22 20.86 3.20
CA LYS A 440 11.54 21.90 2.41
C LYS A 440 10.50 21.35 1.42
N SER A 441 10.67 20.11 1.00
CA SER A 441 9.76 19.40 0.10
C SER A 441 10.00 17.89 0.22
N PRO A 442 9.07 17.03 -0.22
CA PRO A 442 9.26 15.59 -0.21
C PRO A 442 10.24 15.08 -1.28
N GLU A 443 10.86 15.94 -2.08
CA GLU A 443 11.66 15.56 -3.26
C GLU A 443 12.75 14.54 -2.93
N GLY A 444 13.55 14.76 -1.88
CA GLY A 444 14.61 13.83 -1.50
C GLY A 444 14.08 12.46 -1.09
N TYR A 445 13.00 12.43 -0.32
CA TYR A 445 12.31 11.18 0.04
C TYR A 445 11.73 10.48 -1.20
N LEU A 446 11.09 11.22 -2.11
CA LEU A 446 10.55 10.66 -3.36
C LEU A 446 11.65 10.10 -4.27
N GLN A 447 12.84 10.70 -4.29
CA GLN A 447 14.00 10.17 -5.01
C GLN A 447 14.47 8.84 -4.40
N ILE A 448 14.53 8.73 -3.07
CA ILE A 448 14.84 7.46 -2.38
C ILE A 448 13.77 6.41 -2.71
N CYS A 449 12.49 6.76 -2.66
CA CYS A 449 11.41 5.86 -3.06
C CYS A 449 11.56 5.39 -4.52
N ALA A 450 11.96 6.26 -5.43
CA ALA A 450 12.21 5.91 -6.83
C ALA A 450 13.38 4.91 -6.99
N ILE A 451 14.48 5.12 -6.26
CA ILE A 451 15.60 4.18 -6.23
C ILE A 451 15.17 2.82 -5.66
N LEU A 452 14.43 2.80 -4.55
CA LEU A 452 13.91 1.56 -3.98
C LEU A 452 12.95 0.86 -4.94
N GLN A 453 12.03 1.62 -5.58
CA GLN A 453 11.05 1.07 -6.52
C GLN A 453 11.71 0.35 -7.71
N LYS A 454 12.92 0.74 -8.13
CA LYS A 454 13.70 0.06 -9.17
C LYS A 454 13.85 -1.44 -8.92
N TYR A 455 13.92 -1.84 -7.64
CA TYR A 455 14.20 -3.21 -7.22
C TYR A 455 12.98 -3.96 -6.68
N ILE A 456 11.83 -3.30 -6.52
CA ILE A 456 10.64 -3.83 -5.85
C ILE A 456 9.61 -4.31 -6.87
N ASP A 457 9.20 -5.56 -6.74
CA ASP A 457 8.21 -6.20 -7.62
C ASP A 457 6.75 -5.78 -7.35
N GLN A 458 6.43 -5.34 -6.14
CA GLN A 458 5.13 -4.73 -5.83
C GLN A 458 5.25 -3.20 -5.71
N GLY A 459 4.63 -2.60 -4.70
CA GLY A 459 4.58 -1.17 -4.49
C GLY A 459 5.22 -0.70 -3.19
N ILE A 460 5.16 0.60 -3.02
CA ILE A 460 5.58 1.33 -1.82
C ILE A 460 4.41 2.19 -1.36
N SER A 461 4.07 2.16 -0.07
CA SER A 461 3.14 3.10 0.55
C SER A 461 3.82 4.46 0.70
N VAL A 462 3.91 5.22 -0.40
CA VAL A 462 4.65 6.49 -0.41
C VAL A 462 3.78 7.62 0.13
N ASN A 463 4.18 8.21 1.23
CA ASN A 463 3.57 9.42 1.76
C ASN A 463 4.22 10.67 1.16
N THR A 464 3.41 11.71 0.94
CA THR A 464 3.91 13.06 0.65
C THR A 464 3.65 13.94 1.86
N SER A 465 4.66 14.66 2.30
CA SER A 465 4.57 15.48 3.51
C SER A 465 5.05 16.89 3.23
N TYR A 466 4.29 17.88 3.67
CA TYR A 466 4.56 19.28 3.44
C TYR A 466 4.45 20.09 4.73
N ASN A 467 5.50 20.86 5.04
CA ASN A 467 5.42 21.88 6.09
C ASN A 467 5.15 23.24 5.42
N PRO A 468 3.94 23.83 5.63
CA PRO A 468 3.59 25.12 5.02
C PRO A 468 4.55 26.25 5.38
N GLU A 469 5.21 26.21 6.55
CA GLU A 469 6.16 27.24 7.00
C GLU A 469 7.37 27.40 6.04
N HIS A 470 7.66 26.39 5.22
CA HIS A 470 8.73 26.46 4.22
C HIS A 470 8.34 27.18 2.93
N PHE A 471 7.08 27.61 2.80
CA PHE A 471 6.54 28.26 1.60
C PHE A 471 6.08 29.68 1.88
N GLU A 472 6.02 30.50 0.84
CA GLU A 472 5.52 31.87 0.91
C GLU A 472 4.08 31.89 1.43
N ASP A 473 3.76 32.85 2.30
CA ASP A 473 2.47 32.97 2.99
C ASP A 473 2.02 31.72 3.75
N SER A 474 2.94 30.83 4.13
CA SER A 474 2.64 29.54 4.77
C SER A 474 1.62 28.71 3.98
N LYS A 475 1.74 28.72 2.64
CA LYS A 475 0.85 28.00 1.74
C LYS A 475 1.65 27.17 0.74
N VAL A 476 1.37 25.87 0.70
CA VAL A 476 1.97 24.99 -0.31
C VAL A 476 1.33 25.27 -1.68
N PRO A 477 2.10 25.72 -2.70
CA PRO A 477 1.54 25.99 -4.02
C PRO A 477 1.03 24.73 -4.71
N MET A 478 -0.13 24.82 -5.39
CA MET A 478 -0.68 23.73 -6.21
C MET A 478 0.34 23.24 -7.26
N SER A 479 1.12 24.15 -7.82
CA SER A 479 2.18 23.81 -8.79
C SER A 479 3.27 22.90 -8.19
N GLN A 480 3.59 23.04 -6.90
CA GLN A 480 4.54 22.15 -6.22
C GLN A 480 3.96 20.74 -6.11
N LEU A 481 2.70 20.61 -5.67
CA LEU A 481 2.03 19.32 -5.52
C LEU A 481 1.94 18.57 -6.87
N ILE A 482 1.56 19.27 -7.94
CA ILE A 482 1.50 18.68 -9.29
C ILE A 482 2.91 18.32 -9.79
N LYS A 483 3.91 19.16 -9.56
CA LYS A 483 5.32 18.88 -9.91
C LYS A 483 5.81 17.60 -9.25
N ASP A 484 5.53 17.41 -7.95
CA ASP A 484 5.96 16.24 -7.21
C ASP A 484 5.32 14.96 -7.76
N ILE A 485 4.03 14.99 -8.11
CA ILE A 485 3.32 13.87 -8.75
C ILE A 485 3.93 13.53 -10.12
N ILE A 486 4.19 14.56 -10.96
CA ILE A 486 4.82 14.35 -12.28
C ILE A 486 6.23 13.77 -12.12
N THR A 487 7.01 14.28 -11.16
CA THR A 487 8.38 13.81 -10.89
C THR A 487 8.35 12.36 -10.38
N PHE A 488 7.43 12.05 -9.46
CA PHE A 488 7.21 10.70 -8.98
C PHE A 488 6.85 9.72 -10.11
N TYR A 489 5.92 10.12 -10.99
CA TYR A 489 5.58 9.34 -12.18
C TYR A 489 6.80 9.17 -13.11
N LYS A 490 7.54 10.24 -13.39
CA LYS A 490 8.73 10.21 -14.26
C LYS A 490 9.73 9.15 -13.81
N TYR A 491 9.95 9.02 -12.52
CA TYR A 491 10.92 8.06 -11.96
C TYR A 491 10.33 6.68 -11.65
N GLY A 492 9.14 6.36 -12.14
CA GLY A 492 8.59 5.01 -12.05
C GLY A 492 7.82 4.70 -10.77
N GLY A 493 7.47 5.72 -9.99
CA GLY A 493 6.65 5.54 -8.80
C GLY A 493 5.28 4.95 -9.12
N LYS A 494 4.85 3.96 -8.34
CA LYS A 494 3.60 3.22 -8.58
C LYS A 494 2.43 3.80 -7.81
N GLN A 495 2.58 4.04 -6.49
CA GLN A 495 1.48 4.49 -5.62
C GLN A 495 1.89 5.65 -4.72
N LEU A 496 0.95 6.59 -4.50
CA LEU A 496 1.02 7.57 -3.42
C LEU A 496 -0.09 7.27 -2.41
N TYR A 497 0.29 7.18 -1.14
CA TYR A 497 -0.58 6.89 0.00
C TYR A 497 -1.07 8.19 0.66
N TYR A 498 -0.72 8.47 1.90
CA TYR A 498 -1.15 9.70 2.57
C TYR A 498 -0.52 10.97 1.98
N ASN A 499 -1.26 12.08 2.15
CA ASN A 499 -0.71 13.42 2.00
C ASN A 499 -0.79 14.12 3.35
N ASN A 500 0.35 14.35 3.98
CA ASN A 500 0.45 14.97 5.28
C ASN A 500 0.77 16.46 5.14
N THR A 501 0.12 17.28 5.95
CA THR A 501 0.45 18.69 6.09
C THR A 501 0.75 18.96 7.56
N ASN A 502 1.85 19.61 7.85
CA ASN A 502 2.17 20.03 9.22
C ASN A 502 1.24 21.20 9.60
N ASP A 503 0.20 20.91 10.35
CA ASP A 503 -0.76 21.89 10.88
C ASP A 503 -0.58 22.10 12.39
N GLN A 504 0.47 21.52 12.97
CA GLN A 504 0.77 21.52 14.41
C GLN A 504 -0.32 20.84 15.27
N SER A 505 -1.27 20.15 14.66
CA SER A 505 -2.26 19.32 15.36
C SER A 505 -1.81 17.85 15.39
N GLY A 506 -2.14 17.13 16.44
CA GLY A 506 -2.01 15.68 16.54
C GLY A 506 -0.94 15.19 17.50
N GLU A 507 0.16 14.64 17.03
CA GLU A 507 1.15 14.00 17.90
C GLU A 507 1.95 15.04 18.71
N ILE A 508 2.13 14.77 20.01
CA ILE A 508 3.10 15.53 20.83
C ILE A 508 4.50 15.11 20.38
N LEU A 509 5.20 16.04 19.76
CA LEU A 509 6.54 15.84 19.24
C LEU A 509 7.55 16.58 20.12
N SER A 510 8.67 15.97 20.45
CA SER A 510 9.77 16.60 21.17
C SER A 510 11.13 16.21 20.59
N ASN A 511 12.07 17.11 20.68
CA ASN A 511 13.48 16.83 20.40
C ASN A 511 14.26 16.56 21.69
N ASP A 512 13.59 16.58 22.85
CA ASP A 512 14.17 16.34 24.17
C ASP A 512 13.44 15.20 24.89
N VAL A 513 14.20 14.33 25.53
CA VAL A 513 13.70 13.16 26.27
C VAL A 513 13.13 13.56 27.63
N ASP A 514 13.56 14.68 28.19
CA ASP A 514 13.20 15.12 29.57
C ASP A 514 11.76 15.70 29.66
N MET A 515 11.04 15.84 28.55
CA MET A 515 9.66 16.36 28.52
C MET A 515 8.58 15.28 28.81
N ALA A 516 8.96 14.05 29.11
CA ALA A 516 8.00 12.94 29.28
C ALA A 516 7.12 13.08 30.54
N ASP A 517 7.56 13.86 31.53
CA ASP A 517 6.87 14.00 32.81
C ASP A 517 5.81 15.13 32.85
N ASP A 518 5.72 15.97 31.81
CA ASP A 518 4.84 17.15 31.76
C ASP A 518 3.56 16.95 30.89
N ILE A 519 3.28 15.73 30.42
CA ILE A 519 2.13 15.47 29.55
C ILE A 519 0.88 15.18 30.38
N ASP A 520 -0.03 16.15 30.43
CA ASP A 520 -1.33 16.03 31.08
C ASP A 520 -2.29 15.14 30.26
N ASP A 521 -3.03 14.26 30.95
CA ASP A 521 -3.89 13.19 30.41
C ASP A 521 -5.17 13.68 29.68
N ASN A 522 -5.25 14.96 29.35
CA ASN A 522 -6.44 15.53 28.75
C ASN A 522 -6.16 15.98 27.32
N GLU A 523 -6.43 15.14 26.33
CA GLU A 523 -7.00 15.66 25.08
C GLU A 523 -7.50 14.59 24.10
N ASP A 524 -8.49 14.99 23.35
CA ASP A 524 -9.40 14.23 22.52
C ASP A 524 -8.73 13.39 21.41
N ASP A 525 -9.24 12.19 21.31
CA ASP A 525 -8.93 11.12 20.38
C ASP A 525 -9.02 11.54 18.89
N CYS A 526 -7.89 11.72 18.24
CA CYS A 526 -7.85 11.77 16.77
C CYS A 526 -7.88 10.34 16.20
N ASP A 527 -9.07 9.87 15.83
CA ASP A 527 -9.30 8.52 15.28
C ASP A 527 -8.60 8.25 13.92
N SER A 528 -7.95 9.25 13.33
CA SER A 528 -7.35 9.13 11.99
C SER A 528 -5.97 8.49 11.94
N CYS A 529 -5.28 8.35 13.09
CA CYS A 529 -3.92 7.81 13.16
C CYS A 529 -3.82 6.38 13.72
N LYS A 530 -4.96 5.71 13.95
CA LYS A 530 -4.97 4.34 14.48
C LYS A 530 -5.04 3.32 13.34
N ILE A 531 -3.91 3.06 12.69
CA ILE A 531 -3.69 1.86 11.88
C ILE A 531 -2.65 0.98 12.55
#